data_9bc4d3853d3d1880b47ee9d138e12d21
#
_entry.id   9bc4d3853d3d1880b47ee9d138e12d21
#
_cell.length_a   1.000
_cell.length_b   1.000
_cell.length_c   1.000
_cell.angle_alpha   90.00
_cell.angle_beta   90.00
_cell.angle_gamma   90.00
#
_symmetry.space_group_name_H-M   'P 1'
#
loop_
_entity.id
_entity.type
_entity.pdbx_description
1 polymer ?
#
loop_
_entity_poly.entity_id
_entity_poly.type
_entity_poly.pdbx_seq_one_letter_code
_entity_poly.pdbx_strand_id
1 'polypeptide(L)'
;MKAKLLIMFIALFALAGNNGVNAQTKKKKNQPVPAEAVDLGLPSGTKWAPYNVGASKPEEFGDFYAWGETKTKNPLRYTKEDYRYYKNRREYVNIGDDISRTEYDVAHVKWEGNWCMPTKDDVKELLDNCKFMWTKVNGVIGGMFTSIINGNYIFLPAAGGPWYEEHRYVGEIGKYWLSAQDPDDNFNAYSLVFGSNRTFWGGGYDRGAGQCVRPVFKK
;
A
#
# COMPACT_ATOMS: atom_id res chain seq x y z
N MET A 1 -10.44 -76.40 41.60
CA MET A 1 -9.91 -75.53 40.57
C MET A 1 -9.66 -74.14 41.22
N LYS A 2 -8.37 -73.74 41.29
CA LYS A 2 -7.88 -72.66 42.15
C LYS A 2 -7.88 -71.38 41.37
N ALA A 3 -8.64 -70.37 41.81
CA ALA A 3 -8.55 -68.99 41.32
C ALA A 3 -7.41 -68.29 42.04
N LYS A 4 -6.45 -67.69 41.28
CA LYS A 4 -5.39 -66.88 41.83
C LYS A 4 -5.83 -65.42 41.73
N LEU A 5 -5.86 -64.74 42.89
CA LEU A 5 -6.09 -63.35 43.09
C LEU A 5 -4.80 -62.55 42.76
N LEU A 6 -4.83 -61.67 41.79
CA LEU A 6 -3.72 -60.79 41.45
C LEU A 6 -4.03 -59.39 41.99
N ILE A 7 -3.25 -58.98 42.99
CA ILE A 7 -3.31 -57.61 43.56
C ILE A 7 -2.52 -56.70 42.68
N MET A 8 -3.18 -55.67 42.15
CA MET A 8 -2.57 -54.66 41.32
C MET A 8 -2.35 -53.38 42.18
N PHE A 9 -1.09 -53.02 42.36
CA PHE A 9 -0.67 -51.79 43.01
C PHE A 9 -0.93 -50.61 42.06
N ILE A 10 -1.72 -49.65 42.47
CA ILE A 10 -1.89 -48.38 41.77
C ILE A 10 -0.84 -47.39 42.33
N ALA A 11 0.16 -47.10 41.56
CA ALA A 11 1.09 -45.98 41.81
C ALA A 11 0.51 -44.71 41.26
N LEU A 12 0.18 -43.77 42.15
CA LEU A 12 -0.26 -42.42 41.78
C LEU A 12 0.97 -41.60 41.42
N PHE A 13 1.20 -41.33 40.14
CA PHE A 13 2.15 -40.32 39.68
C PHE A 13 1.38 -39.03 39.42
N ALA A 14 1.61 -38.05 40.29
CA ALA A 14 1.19 -36.66 40.05
C ALA A 14 2.13 -36.04 39.01
N LEU A 15 1.67 -35.90 37.77
CA LEU A 15 2.34 -35.09 36.76
C LEU A 15 1.84 -33.67 36.88
N ALA A 16 2.71 -32.79 37.40
CA ALA A 16 2.53 -31.34 37.28
C ALA A 16 2.66 -30.97 35.80
N GLY A 17 1.53 -30.75 35.14
CA GLY A 17 1.48 -30.26 33.79
C GLY A 17 1.90 -28.77 33.74
N ASN A 18 3.10 -28.50 33.26
CA ASN A 18 3.54 -27.17 32.86
C ASN A 18 2.80 -26.80 31.57
N ASN A 19 1.70 -26.09 31.68
CA ASN A 19 1.05 -25.43 30.55
C ASN A 19 1.89 -24.25 30.05
N GLY A 20 2.95 -24.57 29.33
CA GLY A 20 3.65 -23.61 28.50
C GLY A 20 2.71 -23.17 27.38
N VAL A 21 2.08 -22.01 27.54
CA VAL A 21 1.38 -21.33 26.43
C VAL A 21 2.44 -20.94 25.41
N ASN A 22 2.64 -21.79 24.41
CA ASN A 22 3.37 -21.42 23.20
C ASN A 22 2.55 -20.38 22.46
N ALA A 23 2.76 -19.10 22.79
CA ALA A 23 2.39 -17.99 21.95
C ALA A 23 3.23 -18.10 20.66
N GLN A 24 2.70 -18.82 19.67
CA GLN A 24 3.20 -18.74 18.31
C GLN A 24 3.03 -17.28 17.86
N THR A 25 4.08 -16.50 17.99
CA THR A 25 4.23 -15.21 17.30
C THR A 25 4.10 -15.52 15.81
N LYS A 26 2.90 -15.26 15.25
CA LYS A 26 2.70 -15.23 13.81
C LYS A 26 3.73 -14.24 13.26
N LYS A 27 4.81 -14.76 12.67
CA LYS A 27 5.76 -13.93 11.93
C LYS A 27 4.93 -13.10 10.96
N LYS A 28 4.91 -11.77 11.15
CA LYS A 28 4.40 -10.83 10.14
C LYS A 28 5.08 -11.24 8.84
N LYS A 29 4.29 -11.57 7.83
CA LYS A 29 4.78 -11.83 6.49
C LYS A 29 5.39 -10.50 6.03
N ASN A 30 6.72 -10.36 6.11
CA ASN A 30 7.39 -9.15 5.66
C ASN A 30 7.01 -8.96 4.20
N GLN A 31 6.45 -7.80 3.88
CA GLN A 31 6.19 -7.43 2.49
C GLN A 31 7.53 -7.33 1.77
N PRO A 32 7.62 -7.78 0.51
CA PRO A 32 8.86 -7.67 -0.23
C PRO A 32 9.20 -6.18 -0.41
N VAL A 33 10.38 -5.80 0.06
CA VAL A 33 10.96 -4.48 -0.20
C VAL A 33 11.87 -4.63 -1.41
N PRO A 34 11.78 -3.78 -2.44
CA PRO A 34 12.63 -3.91 -3.61
C PRO A 34 14.10 -3.72 -3.23
N ALA A 35 14.97 -4.57 -3.77
CA ALA A 35 16.41 -4.46 -3.58
C ALA A 35 16.96 -3.16 -4.21
N GLU A 36 16.35 -2.74 -5.32
CA GLU A 36 16.76 -1.54 -6.06
C GLU A 36 15.56 -0.71 -6.50
N ALA A 37 15.73 0.60 -6.48
CA ALA A 37 14.80 1.56 -7.07
C ALA A 37 15.14 1.79 -8.54
N VAL A 38 14.13 2.02 -9.38
CA VAL A 38 14.30 2.37 -10.79
C VAL A 38 14.78 3.81 -10.90
N ASP A 39 15.96 4.00 -11.47
CA ASP A 39 16.52 5.31 -11.77
C ASP A 39 16.00 5.78 -13.12
N LEU A 40 15.12 6.78 -13.12
CA LEU A 40 14.59 7.40 -14.32
C LEU A 40 15.44 8.59 -14.80
N GLY A 41 16.57 8.88 -14.12
CA GLY A 41 17.41 10.03 -14.43
C GLY A 41 16.76 11.37 -14.11
N LEU A 42 15.82 11.40 -13.18
CA LEU A 42 15.08 12.62 -12.83
C LEU A 42 16.00 13.68 -12.21
N PRO A 43 15.81 14.97 -12.51
CA PRO A 43 16.67 16.07 -12.02
C PRO A 43 16.86 16.11 -10.51
N SER A 44 15.85 15.76 -9.71
CA SER A 44 15.95 15.68 -8.25
C SER A 44 16.79 14.51 -7.76
N GLY A 45 17.08 13.52 -8.62
CA GLY A 45 17.67 12.25 -8.23
C GLY A 45 16.69 11.28 -7.54
N THR A 46 15.41 11.62 -7.45
CA THR A 46 14.35 10.74 -6.96
C THR A 46 14.26 9.50 -7.85
N LYS A 47 14.25 8.32 -7.22
CA LYS A 47 14.02 7.04 -7.91
C LYS A 47 12.67 6.47 -7.54
N TRP A 48 12.09 5.65 -8.40
CA TRP A 48 10.77 5.08 -8.20
C TRP A 48 10.84 3.58 -7.88
N ALA A 49 9.92 3.10 -7.07
CA ALA A 49 9.81 1.68 -6.82
C ALA A 49 9.42 0.92 -8.09
N PRO A 50 9.94 -0.31 -8.30
CA PRO A 50 9.54 -1.14 -9.44
C PRO A 50 8.10 -1.65 -9.33
N TYR A 51 7.55 -1.73 -8.12
CA TYR A 51 6.19 -2.23 -7.84
C TYR A 51 5.53 -1.49 -6.67
N ASN A 52 4.24 -1.75 -6.45
CA ASN A 52 3.44 -1.11 -5.41
C ASN A 52 3.73 -1.69 -4.02
N VAL A 53 3.39 -0.97 -2.96
CA VAL A 53 3.35 -1.53 -1.60
C VAL A 53 2.40 -2.72 -1.57
N GLY A 54 2.85 -3.86 -1.06
CA GLY A 54 2.09 -5.11 -1.05
C GLY A 54 2.24 -5.99 -2.29
N ALA A 55 2.93 -5.50 -3.32
CA ALA A 55 3.26 -6.26 -4.53
C ALA A 55 4.70 -6.79 -4.50
N SER A 56 5.02 -7.67 -5.45
CA SER A 56 6.37 -8.21 -5.71
C SER A 56 6.79 -8.06 -7.18
N LYS A 57 5.85 -7.65 -8.05
CA LYS A 57 6.05 -7.47 -9.48
C LYS A 57 5.37 -6.19 -9.97
N PRO A 58 5.85 -5.60 -11.08
CA PRO A 58 5.31 -4.34 -11.60
C PRO A 58 3.82 -4.38 -11.93
N GLU A 59 3.31 -5.51 -12.42
CA GLU A 59 1.93 -5.72 -12.84
C GLU A 59 0.96 -6.07 -11.70
N GLU A 60 1.46 -6.38 -10.52
CA GLU A 60 0.62 -6.66 -9.36
C GLU A 60 0.06 -5.35 -8.76
N PHE A 61 -1.22 -5.37 -8.40
CA PHE A 61 -1.88 -4.19 -7.83
C PHE A 61 -1.31 -3.81 -6.47
N GLY A 62 -0.85 -4.81 -5.70
CA GLY A 62 -0.47 -4.64 -4.30
C GLY A 62 -1.67 -4.43 -3.41
N ASP A 63 -1.43 -3.78 -2.30
CA ASP A 63 -2.45 -3.48 -1.30
C ASP A 63 -3.09 -2.11 -1.55
N PHE A 64 -4.33 -1.95 -1.06
CA PHE A 64 -5.04 -0.67 -1.05
C PHE A 64 -5.02 -0.07 0.36
N TYR A 65 -4.84 1.24 0.43
CA TYR A 65 -4.79 1.98 1.69
C TYR A 65 -5.70 3.20 1.63
N ALA A 66 -6.40 3.50 2.73
CA ALA A 66 -6.93 4.83 2.95
C ALA A 66 -5.77 5.78 3.28
N TRP A 67 -5.89 7.05 2.92
CA TRP A 67 -4.79 8.01 3.08
C TRP A 67 -4.37 8.18 4.55
N GLY A 68 -3.09 8.03 4.83
CA GLY A 68 -2.54 8.06 6.20
C GLY A 68 -2.71 6.76 6.99
N GLU A 69 -3.38 5.74 6.45
CA GLU A 69 -3.45 4.44 7.09
C GLU A 69 -2.35 3.51 6.58
N THR A 70 -1.70 2.80 7.50
CA THR A 70 -0.59 1.88 7.19
C THR A 70 -1.02 0.41 7.25
N LYS A 71 -2.30 0.15 7.52
CA LYS A 71 -2.92 -1.19 7.51
C LYS A 71 -3.99 -1.24 6.43
N THR A 72 -4.07 -2.37 5.74
CA THR A 72 -5.17 -2.66 4.83
C THR A 72 -6.44 -2.92 5.60
N LYS A 73 -7.57 -2.59 5.00
CA LYS A 73 -8.90 -2.98 5.48
C LYS A 73 -9.33 -4.30 4.83
N ASN A 74 -10.52 -4.78 5.16
CA ASN A 74 -11.17 -5.77 4.31
C ASN A 74 -11.18 -5.20 2.89
N PRO A 75 -10.58 -5.88 1.89
CA PRO A 75 -10.22 -5.28 0.61
C PRO A 75 -11.39 -4.63 -0.14
N LEU A 76 -12.61 -4.94 0.20
CA LEU A 76 -13.79 -4.40 -0.45
C LEU A 76 -14.52 -3.32 0.37
N ARG A 77 -14.05 -2.99 1.60
CA ARG A 77 -14.78 -2.06 2.45
C ARG A 77 -13.97 -0.84 2.83
N TYR A 78 -14.07 0.19 1.99
CA TYR A 78 -13.49 1.52 2.21
C TYR A 78 -14.61 2.54 2.25
N THR A 79 -15.09 2.86 3.45
CA THR A 79 -16.12 3.88 3.69
C THR A 79 -15.56 5.02 4.52
N LYS A 80 -16.25 6.15 4.53
CA LYS A 80 -15.89 7.29 5.36
C LYS A 80 -15.90 6.94 6.84
N GLU A 81 -16.90 6.18 7.27
CA GLU A 81 -17.10 5.79 8.67
C GLU A 81 -16.05 4.79 9.15
N ASP A 82 -15.52 3.95 8.25
CA ASP A 82 -14.45 3.00 8.55
C ASP A 82 -13.06 3.66 8.48
N TYR A 83 -12.97 4.91 8.04
CA TYR A 83 -11.70 5.64 7.98
C TYR A 83 -11.22 6.00 9.39
N ARG A 84 -10.01 5.61 9.74
CA ARG A 84 -9.45 5.79 11.10
C ARG A 84 -9.48 7.23 11.59
N TYR A 85 -9.35 8.19 10.67
CA TYR A 85 -9.29 9.62 10.96
C TYR A 85 -10.63 10.32 10.70
N TYR A 86 -11.72 9.56 10.55
CA TYR A 86 -13.07 10.09 10.52
C TYR A 86 -13.43 10.67 11.90
N LYS A 87 -13.83 11.91 11.95
CA LYS A 87 -14.25 12.57 13.17
C LYS A 87 -15.78 12.74 13.20
N ASN A 88 -16.31 13.27 12.12
CA ASN A 88 -17.74 13.46 11.92
C ASN A 88 -18.04 13.79 10.45
N ARG A 89 -19.32 13.99 10.10
CA ARG A 89 -19.75 14.28 8.71
C ARG A 89 -19.19 15.57 8.12
N ARG A 90 -18.53 16.41 8.91
CA ARG A 90 -18.00 17.72 8.49
C ARG A 90 -16.49 17.79 8.55
N GLU A 91 -15.84 16.78 9.14
CA GLU A 91 -14.43 16.90 9.44
C GLU A 91 -13.75 15.53 9.57
N TYR A 92 -12.57 15.39 8.99
CA TYR A 92 -11.57 14.37 9.33
C TYR A 92 -10.51 14.95 10.27
N VAL A 93 -9.88 14.08 11.06
CA VAL A 93 -8.75 14.48 11.91
C VAL A 93 -7.61 14.95 11.03
N ASN A 94 -7.05 16.12 11.33
CA ASN A 94 -5.84 16.60 10.65
C ASN A 94 -4.65 15.75 11.11
N ILE A 95 -3.92 15.17 10.17
CA ILE A 95 -2.71 14.37 10.38
C ILE A 95 -1.48 14.97 9.68
N GLY A 96 -1.60 16.22 9.23
CA GLY A 96 -0.56 16.96 8.51
C GLY A 96 -0.93 17.23 7.06
N ASP A 97 -0.38 18.32 6.52
CA ASP A 97 -0.60 18.75 5.13
C ASP A 97 0.19 17.88 4.13
N ASP A 98 1.31 17.32 4.58
CA ASP A 98 2.14 16.34 3.87
C ASP A 98 2.59 15.26 4.86
N ILE A 99 2.25 14.01 4.56
CA ILE A 99 2.55 12.87 5.42
C ILE A 99 3.81 12.10 5.02
N SER A 100 4.54 12.57 4.00
CA SER A 100 5.78 11.90 3.54
C SER A 100 6.76 11.70 4.69
N ARG A 101 7.28 10.49 4.84
CA ARG A 101 8.24 10.07 5.88
C ARG A 101 7.73 10.19 7.33
N THR A 102 6.43 10.31 7.54
CA THR A 102 5.81 10.27 8.86
C THR A 102 5.30 8.86 9.21
N GLU A 103 4.78 8.70 10.41
CA GLU A 103 4.08 7.47 10.83
C GLU A 103 2.80 7.18 10.05
N TYR A 104 2.31 8.14 9.27
CA TYR A 104 1.15 8.04 8.39
C TYR A 104 1.52 7.63 6.96
N ASP A 105 2.79 7.65 6.62
CA ASP A 105 3.30 7.23 5.31
C ASP A 105 3.46 5.71 5.27
N VAL A 106 2.57 5.04 4.55
CA VAL A 106 2.59 3.57 4.47
C VAL A 106 3.84 3.01 3.82
N ALA A 107 4.45 3.72 2.86
CA ALA A 107 5.68 3.29 2.22
C ALA A 107 6.86 3.37 3.21
N HIS A 108 6.96 4.47 3.94
CA HIS A 108 7.98 4.67 4.97
C HIS A 108 7.85 3.65 6.11
N VAL A 109 6.62 3.43 6.60
CA VAL A 109 6.37 2.49 7.73
C VAL A 109 6.62 1.04 7.35
N LYS A 110 6.37 0.66 6.09
CA LYS A 110 6.49 -0.75 5.67
C LYS A 110 7.84 -1.11 5.08
N TRP A 111 8.48 -0.19 4.37
CA TRP A 111 9.75 -0.43 3.68
C TRP A 111 10.93 0.23 4.35
N GLU A 112 10.68 1.18 5.27
CA GLU A 112 11.68 1.87 6.08
C GLU A 112 12.74 2.65 5.24
N GLY A 113 13.78 3.13 5.90
CA GLY A 113 14.90 3.81 5.26
C GLY A 113 14.47 5.02 4.42
N ASN A 114 14.90 5.05 3.18
CA ASN A 114 14.70 6.17 2.26
C ASN A 114 13.43 6.05 1.39
N TRP A 115 12.59 5.04 1.62
CA TRP A 115 11.32 4.86 0.95
C TRP A 115 10.25 5.75 1.56
N CYS A 116 9.46 6.40 0.71
CA CYS A 116 8.31 7.21 1.13
C CYS A 116 7.24 7.29 0.04
N MET A 117 6.07 7.79 0.40
CA MET A 117 5.05 8.16 -0.57
C MET A 117 5.55 9.33 -1.44
N PRO A 118 5.19 9.35 -2.74
CA PRO A 118 5.56 10.44 -3.62
C PRO A 118 4.84 11.74 -3.23
N THR A 119 5.55 12.85 -3.32
CA THR A 119 5.00 14.20 -3.19
C THR A 119 4.39 14.69 -4.51
N LYS A 120 3.74 15.86 -4.48
CA LYS A 120 3.28 16.54 -5.71
C LYS A 120 4.42 16.84 -6.67
N ASP A 121 5.56 17.26 -6.14
CA ASP A 121 6.73 17.60 -6.95
C ASP A 121 7.34 16.37 -7.61
N ASP A 122 7.38 15.21 -6.92
CA ASP A 122 7.85 13.95 -7.51
C ASP A 122 6.98 13.53 -8.70
N VAL A 123 5.66 13.66 -8.56
CA VAL A 123 4.75 13.31 -9.66
C VAL A 123 4.81 14.33 -10.79
N LYS A 124 4.94 15.61 -10.47
CA LYS A 124 5.15 16.63 -11.49
C LYS A 124 6.41 16.34 -12.29
N GLU A 125 7.52 16.07 -11.61
CA GLU A 125 8.79 15.73 -12.24
C GLU A 125 8.70 14.46 -13.09
N LEU A 126 7.99 13.41 -12.61
CA LEU A 126 7.71 12.20 -13.40
C LEU A 126 6.98 12.53 -14.70
N LEU A 127 5.92 13.34 -14.64
CA LEU A 127 5.12 13.70 -15.80
C LEU A 127 5.87 14.58 -16.79
N ASP A 128 6.74 15.49 -16.29
CA ASP A 128 7.54 16.37 -17.12
C ASP A 128 8.68 15.65 -17.85
N ASN A 129 9.20 14.56 -17.26
CA ASN A 129 10.40 13.87 -17.74
C ASN A 129 10.13 12.45 -18.27
N CYS A 130 8.88 12.01 -18.33
CA CYS A 130 8.53 10.69 -18.85
C CYS A 130 7.43 10.77 -19.92
N LYS A 131 7.55 9.92 -20.94
CA LYS A 131 6.46 9.67 -21.88
C LYS A 131 5.50 8.66 -21.28
N PHE A 132 4.22 9.01 -21.25
CA PHE A 132 3.15 8.12 -20.85
C PHE A 132 2.67 7.25 -22.02
N MET A 133 2.48 5.97 -21.77
CA MET A 133 1.86 5.05 -22.72
C MET A 133 0.87 4.13 -21.97
N TRP A 134 -0.39 4.17 -22.40
CA TRP A 134 -1.40 3.21 -21.97
C TRP A 134 -1.13 1.86 -22.62
N THR A 135 -0.88 0.81 -21.86
CA THR A 135 -0.43 -0.47 -22.38
C THR A 135 -0.81 -1.64 -21.48
N LYS A 136 -0.37 -2.84 -21.87
CA LYS A 136 -0.57 -4.07 -21.12
C LYS A 136 0.78 -4.75 -20.86
N VAL A 137 1.04 -5.11 -19.60
CA VAL A 137 2.22 -5.89 -19.17
C VAL A 137 1.72 -7.18 -18.50
N ASN A 138 2.17 -8.33 -18.97
CA ASN A 138 1.78 -9.66 -18.46
C ASN A 138 0.26 -9.83 -18.27
N GLY A 139 -0.52 -9.29 -19.21
CA GLY A 139 -1.99 -9.38 -19.18
C GLY A 139 -2.69 -8.28 -18.38
N VAL A 140 -1.97 -7.46 -17.61
CA VAL A 140 -2.52 -6.38 -16.79
C VAL A 140 -2.43 -5.04 -17.53
N ILE A 141 -3.55 -4.33 -17.63
CA ILE A 141 -3.63 -3.00 -18.23
C ILE A 141 -3.11 -1.95 -17.25
N GLY A 142 -2.38 -0.95 -17.74
CA GLY A 142 -1.84 0.14 -16.95
C GLY A 142 -1.13 1.21 -17.74
N GLY A 143 -0.47 2.11 -17.04
CA GLY A 143 0.37 3.18 -17.58
C GLY A 143 1.85 2.84 -17.49
N MET A 144 2.55 2.92 -18.61
CA MET A 144 4.00 2.89 -18.66
C MET A 144 4.52 4.32 -18.74
N PHE A 145 5.40 4.67 -17.83
CA PHE A 145 6.10 5.96 -17.79
C PHE A 145 7.56 5.72 -18.16
N THR A 146 7.93 6.08 -19.39
CA THR A 146 9.29 5.89 -19.90
C THR A 146 10.05 7.21 -19.88
N SER A 147 11.15 7.24 -19.16
CA SER A 147 12.04 8.41 -19.09
C SER A 147 12.53 8.84 -20.47
N ILE A 148 12.41 10.14 -20.75
CA ILE A 148 13.02 10.75 -21.96
C ILE A 148 14.52 11.00 -21.80
N ILE A 149 15.05 10.84 -20.57
CA ILE A 149 16.44 11.14 -20.23
C ILE A 149 17.32 9.91 -20.43
N ASN A 150 16.90 8.73 -19.93
CA ASN A 150 17.72 7.51 -19.96
C ASN A 150 17.01 6.27 -20.53
N GLY A 151 15.74 6.38 -20.91
CA GLY A 151 14.95 5.28 -21.49
C GLY A 151 14.44 4.23 -20.48
N ASN A 152 14.80 4.33 -19.21
CA ASN A 152 14.27 3.47 -18.16
C ASN A 152 12.77 3.76 -17.95
N TYR A 153 12.04 2.78 -17.44
CA TYR A 153 10.60 2.92 -17.26
C TYR A 153 10.08 2.30 -15.96
N ILE A 154 8.92 2.76 -15.55
CA ILE A 154 8.09 2.11 -14.56
C ILE A 154 6.72 1.81 -15.16
N PHE A 155 6.10 0.70 -14.71
CA PHE A 155 4.73 0.34 -15.07
C PHE A 155 3.85 0.43 -13.83
N LEU A 156 2.75 1.17 -13.93
CA LEU A 156 1.75 1.34 -12.89
C LEU A 156 0.44 0.67 -13.35
N PRO A 157 -0.02 -0.42 -12.71
CA PRO A 157 -1.30 -1.04 -13.05
C PRO A 157 -2.49 -0.10 -12.94
N ALA A 158 -3.45 -0.25 -13.85
CA ALA A 158 -4.77 0.38 -13.71
C ALA A 158 -5.61 -0.42 -12.71
N ALA A 159 -5.24 -0.33 -11.44
CA ALA A 159 -5.80 -1.14 -10.37
C ALA A 159 -7.23 -0.71 -9.96
N GLY A 160 -7.73 0.43 -10.47
CA GLY A 160 -8.97 1.02 -9.96
C GLY A 160 -8.84 1.38 -8.50
N GLY A 161 -9.86 1.06 -7.71
CA GLY A 161 -9.82 1.18 -6.26
C GLY A 161 -11.10 0.69 -5.60
N PRO A 162 -11.02 0.16 -4.38
CA PRO A 162 -12.19 -0.18 -3.60
C PRO A 162 -12.92 1.10 -3.14
N TRP A 163 -14.23 1.10 -3.35
CA TRP A 163 -15.15 2.11 -2.88
C TRP A 163 -16.40 1.43 -2.33
N TYR A 164 -16.71 1.64 -1.07
CA TYR A 164 -17.66 0.81 -0.32
C TYR A 164 -17.26 -0.68 -0.37
N GLU A 165 -18.11 -1.53 -0.90
CA GLU A 165 -17.92 -2.99 -1.01
C GLU A 165 -17.56 -3.42 -2.44
N GLU A 166 -17.31 -2.48 -3.35
CA GLU A 166 -17.02 -2.74 -4.75
C GLU A 166 -15.59 -2.31 -5.12
N HIS A 167 -14.93 -3.14 -5.92
CA HIS A 167 -13.69 -2.78 -6.58
C HIS A 167 -13.99 -2.27 -7.98
N ARG A 168 -13.91 -0.96 -8.16
CA ARG A 168 -14.35 -0.28 -9.40
C ARG A 168 -13.18 0.11 -10.27
N TYR A 169 -13.45 0.20 -11.59
CA TYR A 169 -12.53 0.73 -12.60
C TYR A 169 -11.22 -0.04 -12.78
N VAL A 170 -11.21 -1.34 -12.46
CA VAL A 170 -10.06 -2.22 -12.72
C VAL A 170 -9.84 -2.34 -14.23
N GLY A 171 -8.62 -2.08 -14.68
CA GLY A 171 -8.25 -2.04 -16.09
C GLY A 171 -8.68 -0.77 -16.84
N GLU A 172 -9.28 0.20 -16.13
CA GLU A 172 -9.75 1.46 -16.71
C GLU A 172 -9.01 2.68 -16.17
N ILE A 173 -8.71 2.69 -14.85
CA ILE A 173 -8.11 3.84 -14.17
C ILE A 173 -7.04 3.35 -13.18
N GLY A 174 -5.87 3.97 -13.21
CA GLY A 174 -4.87 3.91 -12.14
C GLY A 174 -5.08 5.07 -11.18
N LYS A 175 -5.11 4.78 -9.87
CA LYS A 175 -5.21 5.77 -8.79
C LYS A 175 -4.17 5.47 -7.72
N TYR A 176 -3.33 6.46 -7.45
CA TYR A 176 -2.19 6.31 -6.56
C TYR A 176 -2.08 7.49 -5.61
N TRP A 177 -2.11 7.24 -4.32
CA TRP A 177 -1.97 8.29 -3.33
C TRP A 177 -0.64 9.03 -3.43
N LEU A 178 -0.72 10.36 -3.31
CA LEU A 178 0.39 11.23 -2.97
C LEU A 178 0.38 11.51 -1.46
N SER A 179 1.50 12.02 -0.96
CA SER A 179 1.64 12.35 0.46
C SER A 179 0.89 13.62 0.90
N ALA A 180 0.48 14.47 -0.03
CA ALA A 180 -0.13 15.75 0.27
C ALA A 180 -1.65 15.66 0.47
N GLN A 181 -2.15 16.32 1.53
CA GLN A 181 -3.56 16.62 1.72
C GLN A 181 -4.01 17.73 0.76
N ASP A 182 -5.30 17.73 0.40
CA ASP A 182 -5.90 18.86 -0.29
C ASP A 182 -6.00 20.06 0.68
N PRO A 183 -5.40 21.21 0.37
CA PRO A 183 -5.39 22.35 1.28
C PRO A 183 -6.77 23.02 1.43
N ASP A 184 -7.64 22.85 0.43
CA ASP A 184 -8.95 23.48 0.38
C ASP A 184 -10.06 22.59 0.95
N ASP A 185 -9.79 21.27 1.09
CA ASP A 185 -10.76 20.31 1.60
C ASP A 185 -10.10 19.18 2.40
N ASN A 186 -10.26 19.20 3.71
CA ASN A 186 -9.64 18.21 4.58
C ASN A 186 -10.20 16.78 4.47
N PHE A 187 -11.29 16.59 3.72
CA PHE A 187 -11.79 15.26 3.37
C PHE A 187 -10.95 14.61 2.27
N ASN A 188 -10.21 15.41 1.51
CA ASN A 188 -9.54 14.97 0.31
C ASN A 188 -8.02 14.98 0.45
N ALA A 189 -7.37 14.15 -0.37
CA ALA A 189 -5.93 14.15 -0.58
C ALA A 189 -5.61 14.05 -2.08
N TYR A 190 -4.35 14.34 -2.41
CA TYR A 190 -3.88 14.30 -3.79
C TYR A 190 -3.59 12.87 -4.27
N SER A 191 -3.82 12.66 -5.55
CA SER A 191 -3.55 11.39 -6.24
C SER A 191 -2.97 11.63 -7.62
N LEU A 192 -2.08 10.74 -8.06
CA LEU A 192 -1.78 10.53 -9.46
C LEU A 192 -2.90 9.66 -10.05
N VAL A 193 -3.55 10.14 -11.09
CA VAL A 193 -4.62 9.44 -11.79
C VAL A 193 -4.31 9.36 -13.27
N PHE A 194 -4.53 8.19 -13.87
CA PHE A 194 -4.35 7.99 -15.30
C PHE A 194 -5.35 6.97 -15.86
N GLY A 195 -5.61 7.09 -17.14
CA GLY A 195 -6.44 6.21 -17.94
C GLY A 195 -5.98 6.22 -19.39
N SER A 196 -6.75 5.62 -20.28
CA SER A 196 -6.38 5.50 -21.71
C SER A 196 -6.10 6.84 -22.41
N ASN A 197 -6.75 7.92 -21.97
CA ASN A 197 -6.74 9.19 -22.68
C ASN A 197 -6.03 10.33 -21.91
N ARG A 198 -5.62 10.09 -20.65
CA ARG A 198 -5.08 11.17 -19.82
C ARG A 198 -4.25 10.67 -18.65
N THR A 199 -3.31 11.52 -18.24
CA THR A 199 -2.64 11.46 -16.94
C THR A 199 -2.77 12.82 -16.28
N PHE A 200 -3.02 12.85 -14.99
CA PHE A 200 -3.00 14.07 -14.19
C PHE A 200 -2.77 13.74 -12.71
N TRP A 201 -2.43 14.75 -11.95
CA TRP A 201 -2.47 14.69 -10.49
C TRP A 201 -3.37 15.82 -9.98
N GLY A 202 -4.01 15.60 -8.84
CA GLY A 202 -4.89 16.61 -8.26
C GLY A 202 -5.48 16.17 -6.95
N GLY A 203 -6.09 17.10 -6.24
CA GLY A 203 -6.91 16.90 -5.05
C GLY A 203 -8.29 16.32 -5.39
N GLY A 204 -9.14 16.24 -4.37
CA GLY A 204 -10.54 15.86 -4.54
C GLY A 204 -10.82 14.37 -4.44
N TYR A 205 -9.89 13.57 -3.88
CA TYR A 205 -10.11 12.17 -3.60
C TYR A 205 -10.28 11.95 -2.09
N ASP A 206 -11.44 11.42 -1.72
CA ASP A 206 -11.79 11.13 -0.32
C ASP A 206 -10.71 10.27 0.35
N ARG A 207 -10.15 10.77 1.45
CA ARG A 207 -9.07 10.14 2.21
C ARG A 207 -9.43 8.74 2.73
N GLY A 208 -10.72 8.46 2.92
CA GLY A 208 -11.24 7.14 3.30
C GLY A 208 -11.27 6.11 2.16
N ALA A 209 -11.13 6.54 0.91
CA ALA A 209 -11.10 5.64 -0.24
C ALA A 209 -9.82 4.80 -0.28
N GLY A 210 -9.91 3.58 -0.81
CA GLY A 210 -8.74 2.73 -1.00
C GLY A 210 -8.00 3.05 -2.31
N GLN A 211 -6.70 3.37 -2.23
CA GLN A 211 -5.86 3.52 -3.41
C GLN A 211 -4.52 2.81 -3.22
N CYS A 212 -3.85 2.52 -4.34
CA CYS A 212 -2.49 1.98 -4.35
C CYS A 212 -1.48 3.04 -3.91
N VAL A 213 -0.29 2.57 -3.48
CA VAL A 213 0.86 3.44 -3.24
C VAL A 213 2.05 2.90 -4.04
N ARG A 214 2.63 3.75 -4.90
CA ARG A 214 3.90 3.51 -5.58
C ARG A 214 4.96 4.36 -4.89
N PRO A 215 5.85 3.76 -4.10
CA PRO A 215 6.86 4.50 -3.37
C PRO A 215 7.91 5.17 -4.26
N VAL A 216 8.54 6.21 -3.71
CA VAL A 216 9.78 6.79 -4.21
C VAL A 216 10.91 6.56 -3.20
N PHE A 217 12.13 6.56 -3.71
CA PHE A 217 13.36 6.45 -2.93
C PHE A 217 14.13 7.77 -3.04
N LYS A 218 14.34 8.43 -1.92
CA LYS A 218 15.06 9.72 -1.83
C LYS A 218 16.25 9.59 -0.91
N LYS A 219 17.41 10.04 -1.37
CA LYS A 219 18.63 10.11 -0.55
C LYS A 219 18.56 11.23 0.52
#